data_388b7ad5fe5579bca51f15f83ae25d94
#
_entry.id   388b7ad5fe5579bca51f15f83ae25d94
#
_cell.length_a   1.000
_cell.length_b   1.000
_cell.length_c   1.000
_cell.angle_alpha   90.00
_cell.angle_beta   90.00
_cell.angle_gamma   90.00
#
_symmetry.space_group_name_H-M   'P 1'
#
loop_
_entity.id
_entity.type
_entity.pdbx_description
1 polymer ?
#
loop_
_entity_poly.entity_id
_entity_poly.type
_entity_poly.pdbx_seq_one_letter_code
_entity_poly.pdbx_strand_id
1 'polypeptide(L)'
;MELSMSTLFFFSLGGVFLGVLAWIWYITFAHPLSSVPNASFLAPISRLLWALPSEYQGQITLDLPRLHEVYGPLVRIGPNEVSFYSLDIYKAVHSVRSPFAKDPRVYGQFVQDAHPALFSITDAFEHSQRRRLMGQLFNQSKMNALEGMMTQHISAFVHALEQRISQPIEVVRACRALEADIVSAFGFGEQIGAIGAWENGEDLNMIKANDEKSKIIALCSSFPTLASVWDQAKAMLYNVTGWQSKSTSALKDFDQRKWSANQLTRLLTPKTAPQAHPNFISTMLASRLPAPSALSEAKEMLGPGTDTTSATLAHILWALAHDISYQDALVQDLMDAQWPNDMSSLESIPRLRAAVKEGIRWTGAAAAMLPRVVPEGGCTLAGTFIPGGTVISSSPIWYLHDKTAFPEPKLYRPSRWLNDESRSDEQVKLRDDFYIPFSKGSSACIGIHFAYFELFLSLSKILQNFQVTLPPTPAWPVIPREARLPERLEWVAAVPTVDLNVLYFPRGLKR
;
A
#
# COMPACT_ATOMS: atom_id res chain seq x y z
N MET A 1 11.64 52.37 40.26
CA MET A 1 12.11 51.06 40.67
C MET A 1 12.25 50.21 39.43
N GLU A 2 13.38 50.25 38.78
CA GLU A 2 13.63 49.47 37.58
C GLU A 2 13.85 48.02 37.96
N LEU A 3 12.95 47.15 37.53
CA LEU A 3 13.14 45.70 37.66
C LEU A 3 14.40 45.31 36.87
N SER A 4 15.33 44.62 37.48
CA SER A 4 16.56 44.17 36.78
C SER A 4 16.18 43.25 35.64
N MET A 5 16.95 43.27 34.52
CA MET A 5 16.73 42.38 33.38
C MET A 5 16.65 40.91 33.78
N SER A 6 17.37 40.49 34.81
CA SER A 6 17.31 39.14 35.37
C SER A 6 15.94 38.83 36.02
N THR A 7 15.36 39.78 36.72
CA THR A 7 14.03 39.63 37.37
C THR A 7 12.93 39.50 36.30
N LEU A 8 12.98 40.32 35.26
CA LEU A 8 12.06 40.24 34.09
C LEU A 8 12.19 38.90 33.34
N PHE A 9 13.41 38.40 33.18
CA PHE A 9 13.66 37.08 32.59
C PHE A 9 13.07 35.93 33.40
N PHE A 10 13.26 35.94 34.75
CA PHE A 10 12.66 34.91 35.60
C PHE A 10 11.13 34.98 35.67
N PHE A 11 10.53 36.18 35.62
CA PHE A 11 9.06 36.31 35.53
C PHE A 11 8.53 35.81 34.20
N SER A 12 9.20 36.10 33.08
CA SER A 12 8.81 35.58 31.78
C SER A 12 8.95 34.05 31.70
N LEU A 13 10.00 33.48 32.22
CA LEU A 13 10.21 32.03 32.28
C LEU A 13 9.15 31.33 33.17
N GLY A 14 8.83 31.93 34.34
CA GLY A 14 7.75 31.48 35.20
C GLY A 14 6.37 31.52 34.54
N GLY A 15 6.09 32.60 33.81
CA GLY A 15 4.85 32.74 33.03
C GLY A 15 4.72 31.69 31.93
N VAL A 16 5.81 31.42 31.18
CA VAL A 16 5.84 30.36 30.16
C VAL A 16 5.62 29.00 30.80
N PHE A 17 6.28 28.71 31.91
CA PHE A 17 6.12 27.43 32.61
C PHE A 17 4.69 27.19 33.10
N LEU A 18 4.07 28.21 33.70
CA LEU A 18 2.67 28.13 34.14
C LEU A 18 1.71 27.97 32.95
N GLY A 19 1.97 28.67 31.84
CA GLY A 19 1.23 28.51 30.60
C GLY A 19 1.30 27.09 30.02
N VAL A 20 2.48 26.50 30.04
CA VAL A 20 2.67 25.09 29.60
C VAL A 20 1.91 24.12 30.52
N LEU A 21 1.97 24.32 31.85
CA LEU A 21 1.22 23.50 32.78
C LEU A 21 -0.29 23.63 32.63
N ALA A 22 -0.79 24.84 32.43
CA ALA A 22 -2.22 25.11 32.16
C ALA A 22 -2.65 24.48 30.84
N TRP A 23 -1.82 24.54 29.81
CA TRP A 23 -2.09 23.90 28.53
C TRP A 23 -2.10 22.37 28.66
N ILE A 24 -1.14 21.75 29.37
CA ILE A 24 -1.12 20.31 29.63
C ILE A 24 -2.38 19.89 30.40
N TRP A 25 -2.75 20.65 31.43
CA TRP A 25 -3.98 20.39 32.20
C TRP A 25 -5.22 20.46 31.29
N TYR A 26 -5.35 21.53 30.49
CA TYR A 26 -6.45 21.69 29.57
C TYR A 26 -6.55 20.54 28.57
N ILE A 27 -5.44 20.22 27.86
CA ILE A 27 -5.45 19.22 26.81
C ILE A 27 -5.73 17.80 27.34
N THR A 28 -5.39 17.56 28.62
CA THR A 28 -5.58 16.27 29.26
C THR A 28 -6.99 16.11 29.86
N PHE A 29 -7.53 17.16 30.50
CA PHE A 29 -8.74 17.06 31.33
C PHE A 29 -9.94 17.84 30.83
N ALA A 30 -9.74 18.97 30.15
CA ALA A 30 -10.82 19.87 29.71
C ALA A 30 -11.02 19.88 28.18
N HIS A 31 -10.15 19.31 27.40
CA HIS A 31 -10.29 19.23 25.95
C HIS A 31 -11.49 18.33 25.57
N PRO A 32 -12.24 18.62 24.51
CA PRO A 32 -13.39 17.81 24.08
C PRO A 32 -13.05 16.32 23.85
N LEU A 33 -11.78 15.99 23.53
CA LEU A 33 -11.30 14.61 23.38
C LEU A 33 -10.83 13.98 24.70
N SER A 34 -10.97 14.63 25.85
CA SER A 34 -10.55 14.06 27.15
C SER A 34 -11.35 12.83 27.58
N SER A 35 -12.57 12.65 27.02
CA SER A 35 -13.39 11.45 27.21
C SER A 35 -12.92 10.24 26.39
N VAL A 36 -12.07 10.44 25.37
CA VAL A 36 -11.51 9.35 24.57
C VAL A 36 -10.27 8.78 25.27
N PRO A 37 -10.19 7.47 25.51
CA PRO A 37 -9.02 6.83 26.13
C PRO A 37 -7.74 7.15 25.36
N ASN A 38 -6.66 7.45 26.07
CA ASN A 38 -5.37 7.80 25.47
C ASN A 38 -4.53 6.55 25.20
N ALA A 39 -3.88 6.48 24.04
CA ALA A 39 -2.91 5.43 23.73
C ALA A 39 -1.71 5.42 24.69
N SER A 40 -1.35 6.59 25.21
CA SER A 40 -0.33 6.83 26.23
C SER A 40 -0.69 8.11 26.97
N PHE A 41 -0.22 8.26 28.22
CA PHE A 41 -0.39 9.52 28.96
C PHE A 41 0.26 10.73 28.27
N LEU A 42 1.23 10.51 27.36
CA LEU A 42 1.88 11.54 26.56
C LEU A 42 1.14 11.87 25.25
N ALA A 43 0.26 10.98 24.78
CA ALA A 43 -0.43 11.14 23.50
C ALA A 43 -1.25 12.45 23.41
N PRO A 44 -2.04 12.86 24.43
CA PRO A 44 -2.78 14.12 24.37
C PRO A 44 -1.87 15.35 24.37
N ILE A 45 -0.64 15.26 24.88
CA ILE A 45 0.29 16.38 24.98
C ILE A 45 0.92 16.68 23.62
N SER A 46 1.44 15.66 22.92
CA SER A 46 2.06 15.85 21.62
C SER A 46 2.14 14.54 20.86
N ARG A 47 1.81 14.57 19.56
CA ARG A 47 2.04 13.42 18.67
C ARG A 47 3.52 13.02 18.59
N LEU A 48 4.45 13.97 18.84
CA LEU A 48 5.89 13.73 18.82
C LEU A 48 6.36 12.79 19.93
N LEU A 49 5.58 12.67 21.02
CA LEU A 49 5.95 11.89 22.19
C LEU A 49 5.48 10.43 22.12
N TRP A 50 4.52 10.10 21.22
CA TRP A 50 4.02 8.74 21.10
C TRP A 50 3.77 8.33 19.63
N ALA A 51 2.89 9.01 18.89
CA ALA A 51 2.48 8.59 17.57
C ALA A 51 3.64 8.62 16.58
N LEU A 52 4.39 9.72 16.49
CA LEU A 52 5.49 9.85 15.56
C LEU A 52 6.59 8.80 15.75
N PRO A 53 7.10 8.52 16.97
CA PRO A 53 8.08 7.45 17.17
C PRO A 53 7.57 6.08 16.73
N SER A 54 6.32 5.73 17.05
CA SER A 54 5.72 4.46 16.68
C SER A 54 5.47 4.34 15.17
N GLU A 55 5.03 5.42 14.50
CA GLU A 55 4.89 5.47 13.04
C GLU A 55 6.25 5.35 12.33
N TYR A 56 7.25 6.10 12.81
CA TYR A 56 8.59 6.07 12.22
C TYR A 56 9.23 4.68 12.31
N GLN A 57 8.96 3.96 13.39
CA GLN A 57 9.43 2.60 13.61
C GLN A 57 8.58 1.55 12.87
N GLY A 58 7.46 1.93 12.22
CA GLY A 58 6.56 1.00 11.55
C GLY A 58 5.76 0.12 12.51
N GLN A 59 5.48 0.61 13.74
CA GLN A 59 4.84 -0.16 14.81
C GLN A 59 3.40 0.28 15.09
N ILE A 60 3.01 1.50 14.75
CA ILE A 60 1.73 2.09 15.19
C ILE A 60 0.52 1.23 14.79
N THR A 61 0.53 0.69 13.56
CA THR A 61 -0.55 -0.16 13.04
C THR A 61 -0.56 -1.56 13.68
N LEU A 62 0.56 -2.00 14.24
CA LEU A 62 0.69 -3.25 14.99
C LEU A 62 0.28 -3.09 16.45
N ASP A 63 0.51 -1.92 17.04
CA ASP A 63 0.21 -1.63 18.45
C ASP A 63 -1.26 -1.26 18.70
N LEU A 64 -1.84 -0.45 17.80
CA LEU A 64 -3.19 0.08 17.97
C LEU A 64 -4.29 -0.99 18.11
N PRO A 65 -4.31 -2.12 17.38
CA PRO A 65 -5.31 -3.16 17.60
C PRO A 65 -5.36 -3.68 19.05
N ARG A 66 -4.21 -3.81 19.70
CA ARG A 66 -4.12 -4.23 21.12
C ARG A 66 -4.69 -3.17 22.06
N LEU A 67 -4.45 -1.89 21.76
CA LEU A 67 -5.03 -0.78 22.53
C LEU A 67 -6.54 -0.71 22.34
N HIS A 68 -7.04 -0.98 21.13
CA HIS A 68 -8.48 -1.06 20.88
C HIS A 68 -9.14 -2.28 21.57
N GLU A 69 -8.45 -3.41 21.70
CA GLU A 69 -8.94 -4.55 22.50
C GLU A 69 -9.16 -4.14 24.00
N VAL A 70 -8.35 -3.22 24.52
CA VAL A 70 -8.42 -2.76 25.93
C VAL A 70 -9.39 -1.59 26.11
N TYR A 71 -9.31 -0.60 25.22
CA TYR A 71 -9.98 0.70 25.39
C TYR A 71 -11.26 0.86 24.58
N GLY A 72 -11.55 -0.08 23.69
CA GLY A 72 -12.72 -0.01 22.82
C GLY A 72 -12.48 0.68 21.46
N PRO A 73 -13.55 1.08 20.77
CA PRO A 73 -13.50 1.44 19.36
C PRO A 73 -12.78 2.76 19.05
N LEU A 74 -12.51 3.60 20.05
CA LEU A 74 -11.84 4.90 19.90
C LEU A 74 -10.65 4.99 20.84
N VAL A 75 -9.50 5.42 20.32
CA VAL A 75 -8.26 5.64 21.10
C VAL A 75 -7.60 6.94 20.63
N ARG A 76 -7.33 7.85 21.55
CA ARG A 76 -6.65 9.12 21.27
C ARG A 76 -5.16 8.91 21.11
N ILE A 77 -4.61 9.25 19.95
CA ILE A 77 -3.21 9.02 19.56
C ILE A 77 -2.38 10.31 19.45
N GLY A 78 -3.04 11.45 19.55
CA GLY A 78 -2.42 12.77 19.51
C GLY A 78 -3.32 13.85 20.11
N PRO A 79 -2.85 15.09 20.22
CA PRO A 79 -3.65 16.21 20.77
C PRO A 79 -5.03 16.34 20.10
N ASN A 80 -5.07 16.22 18.79
CA ASN A 80 -6.26 16.31 17.96
C ASN A 80 -6.37 15.13 16.96
N GLU A 81 -5.94 13.94 17.41
CA GLU A 81 -5.90 12.73 16.57
C GLU A 81 -6.49 11.54 17.32
N VAL A 82 -7.40 10.81 16.67
CA VAL A 82 -8.10 9.65 17.22
C VAL A 82 -7.99 8.47 16.23
N SER A 83 -7.55 7.34 16.75
CA SER A 83 -7.66 6.06 16.04
C SER A 83 -9.03 5.44 16.29
N PHE A 84 -9.59 4.76 15.29
CA PHE A 84 -10.82 4.00 15.47
C PHE A 84 -10.70 2.58 14.89
N TYR A 85 -11.31 1.61 15.61
CA TYR A 85 -11.43 0.23 15.16
C TYR A 85 -12.88 -0.23 15.36
N SER A 86 -13.70 0.02 14.36
CA SER A 86 -15.09 -0.40 14.25
C SER A 86 -15.48 -0.40 12.77
N LEU A 87 -16.02 -1.52 12.29
CA LEU A 87 -16.41 -1.66 10.89
C LEU A 87 -17.55 -0.68 10.52
N ASP A 88 -18.46 -0.39 11.43
CA ASP A 88 -19.56 0.54 11.19
C ASP A 88 -19.04 1.97 11.06
N ILE A 89 -18.12 2.39 11.93
CA ILE A 89 -17.43 3.68 11.81
C ILE A 89 -16.65 3.72 10.50
N TYR A 90 -15.95 2.64 10.15
CA TYR A 90 -15.19 2.56 8.90
C TYR A 90 -16.10 2.74 7.68
N LYS A 91 -17.25 2.02 7.64
CA LYS A 91 -18.23 2.13 6.56
C LYS A 91 -18.82 3.55 6.46
N ALA A 92 -19.04 4.23 7.57
CA ALA A 92 -19.54 5.61 7.61
C ALA A 92 -18.50 6.61 7.12
N VAL A 93 -17.28 6.55 7.66
CA VAL A 93 -16.16 7.44 7.33
C VAL A 93 -15.71 7.26 5.88
N HIS A 94 -15.68 6.03 5.37
CA HIS A 94 -15.27 5.69 4.00
C HIS A 94 -16.48 5.40 3.09
N SER A 95 -17.56 6.14 3.21
CA SER A 95 -18.73 6.02 2.32
C SER A 95 -18.55 6.78 1.00
N VAL A 96 -19.43 6.55 0.03
CA VAL A 96 -19.35 7.19 -1.31
C VAL A 96 -19.52 8.70 -1.23
N ARG A 97 -20.36 9.20 -0.30
CA ARG A 97 -20.61 10.63 -0.08
C ARG A 97 -20.15 11.06 1.30
N SER A 98 -19.03 10.52 1.73
CA SER A 98 -18.45 10.82 3.04
C SER A 98 -18.11 12.32 3.17
N PRO A 99 -18.53 12.98 4.24
CA PRO A 99 -18.11 14.36 4.52
C PRO A 99 -16.69 14.44 5.11
N PHE A 100 -16.07 13.31 5.39
CA PHE A 100 -14.73 13.23 5.98
C PHE A 100 -13.66 13.39 4.90
N ALA A 101 -13.03 14.56 4.83
CA ALA A 101 -11.99 14.88 3.86
C ALA A 101 -10.68 14.09 4.16
N LYS A 102 -9.87 13.86 3.14
CA LYS A 102 -8.51 13.36 3.32
C LYS A 102 -7.66 14.36 4.12
N ASP A 103 -6.78 13.89 5.01
CA ASP A 103 -5.87 14.76 5.74
C ASP A 103 -4.75 15.29 4.82
N PRO A 104 -4.69 16.60 4.53
CA PRO A 104 -3.71 17.16 3.60
C PRO A 104 -2.26 17.02 4.10
N ARG A 105 -2.04 16.88 5.42
CA ARG A 105 -0.69 16.69 5.97
C ARG A 105 -0.07 15.39 5.50
N VAL A 106 -0.85 14.33 5.39
CA VAL A 106 -0.40 13.01 4.95
C VAL A 106 -0.50 12.89 3.43
N TYR A 107 -1.67 13.14 2.85
CA TYR A 107 -1.87 12.96 1.41
C TYR A 107 -1.07 13.94 0.56
N GLY A 108 -0.78 15.14 1.07
CA GLY A 108 0.10 16.11 0.42
C GLY A 108 1.55 15.62 0.22
N GLN A 109 2.02 14.64 1.03
CA GLN A 109 3.36 14.08 0.87
C GLN A 109 3.53 13.21 -0.40
N PHE A 110 2.43 12.84 -1.05
CA PHE A 110 2.44 12.03 -2.27
C PHE A 110 2.39 12.86 -3.55
N VAL A 111 2.13 14.17 -3.47
CA VAL A 111 2.10 15.07 -4.64
C VAL A 111 3.42 15.02 -5.39
N GLN A 112 3.36 14.79 -6.72
CA GLN A 112 4.52 14.76 -7.59
C GLN A 112 4.57 16.03 -8.46
N ASP A 113 5.76 16.63 -8.59
CA ASP A 113 6.02 17.78 -9.48
C ASP A 113 5.01 18.94 -9.34
N ALA A 114 4.51 19.20 -8.12
CA ALA A 114 3.48 20.20 -7.79
C ALA A 114 2.09 19.97 -8.45
N HIS A 115 1.84 18.80 -9.02
CA HIS A 115 0.55 18.41 -9.59
C HIS A 115 -0.07 17.29 -8.77
N PRO A 116 -1.17 17.54 -8.01
CA PRO A 116 -1.87 16.48 -7.29
C PRO A 116 -2.44 15.42 -8.25
N ALA A 117 -2.32 14.17 -7.86
CA ALA A 117 -2.89 13.03 -8.55
C ALA A 117 -4.05 12.40 -7.74
N LEU A 118 -4.75 11.43 -8.27
CA LEU A 118 -5.97 10.89 -7.65
C LEU A 118 -5.80 10.52 -6.18
N PHE A 119 -4.68 9.93 -5.81
CA PHE A 119 -4.44 9.54 -4.42
C PHE A 119 -4.18 10.75 -3.53
N SER A 120 -3.42 11.74 -4.00
CA SER A 120 -3.03 12.92 -3.23
C SER A 120 -4.05 14.06 -3.26
N ILE A 121 -5.01 14.10 -4.20
CA ILE A 121 -6.09 15.08 -4.22
C ILE A 121 -6.94 14.97 -2.96
N THR A 122 -7.04 16.06 -2.20
CA THR A 122 -7.83 16.15 -0.96
C THR A 122 -9.20 16.81 -1.15
N ASP A 123 -9.37 17.66 -2.17
CA ASP A 123 -10.65 18.23 -2.54
C ASP A 123 -11.59 17.16 -3.11
N ALA A 124 -12.79 17.04 -2.53
CA ALA A 124 -13.73 15.97 -2.88
C ALA A 124 -14.29 16.10 -4.31
N PHE A 125 -14.48 17.32 -4.79
CA PHE A 125 -15.02 17.57 -6.12
C PHE A 125 -13.97 17.26 -7.19
N GLU A 126 -12.77 17.78 -7.06
CA GLU A 126 -11.65 17.50 -7.95
C GLU A 126 -11.33 16.00 -7.97
N HIS A 127 -11.28 15.36 -6.80
CA HIS A 127 -11.09 13.92 -6.68
C HIS A 127 -12.15 13.14 -7.45
N SER A 128 -13.42 13.51 -7.33
CA SER A 128 -14.52 12.81 -8.01
C SER A 128 -14.43 12.93 -9.53
N GLN A 129 -14.04 14.09 -10.05
CA GLN A 129 -13.81 14.30 -11.49
C GLN A 129 -12.63 13.46 -11.97
N ARG A 130 -11.52 13.49 -11.25
CA ARG A 130 -10.32 12.73 -11.59
C ARG A 130 -10.59 11.22 -11.57
N ARG A 131 -11.28 10.73 -10.55
CA ARG A 131 -11.66 9.32 -10.44
C ARG A 131 -12.55 8.87 -11.59
N ARG A 132 -13.51 9.69 -12.01
CA ARG A 132 -14.37 9.36 -13.16
C ARG A 132 -13.58 9.24 -14.45
N LEU A 133 -12.61 10.11 -14.66
CA LEU A 133 -11.73 10.09 -15.81
C LEU A 133 -10.87 8.81 -15.81
N MET A 134 -10.20 8.52 -14.70
CA MET A 134 -9.32 7.35 -14.58
C MET A 134 -10.10 6.03 -14.62
N GLY A 135 -11.31 6.00 -14.10
CA GLY A 135 -12.17 4.81 -14.11
C GLY A 135 -12.43 4.23 -15.49
N GLN A 136 -12.23 5.01 -16.54
CA GLN A 136 -12.34 4.53 -17.94
C GLN A 136 -11.28 3.47 -18.29
N LEU A 137 -10.11 3.51 -17.62
CA LEU A 137 -9.03 2.53 -17.83
C LEU A 137 -9.10 1.34 -16.86
N PHE A 138 -9.59 1.56 -15.64
CA PHE A 138 -9.57 0.57 -14.58
C PHE A 138 -10.84 -0.27 -14.46
N ASN A 139 -11.75 -0.16 -15.43
CA ASN A 139 -12.95 -1.01 -15.48
C ASN A 139 -12.59 -2.46 -15.84
N GLN A 140 -13.28 -3.41 -15.23
CA GLN A 140 -13.08 -4.84 -15.48
C GLN A 140 -13.12 -5.19 -16.98
N SER A 141 -14.04 -4.60 -17.75
CA SER A 141 -14.16 -4.83 -19.18
C SER A 141 -12.94 -4.38 -20.02
N LYS A 142 -12.04 -3.58 -19.45
CA LYS A 142 -10.82 -3.11 -20.11
C LYS A 142 -9.59 -3.96 -19.76
N MET A 143 -9.68 -4.82 -18.77
CA MET A 143 -8.55 -5.62 -18.29
C MET A 143 -8.02 -6.56 -19.39
N ASN A 144 -8.89 -7.21 -20.15
CA ASN A 144 -8.45 -8.11 -21.23
C ASN A 144 -7.61 -7.41 -22.32
N ALA A 145 -7.76 -6.08 -22.49
CA ALA A 145 -6.88 -5.33 -23.41
C ALA A 145 -5.42 -5.23 -22.91
N LEU A 146 -5.17 -5.52 -21.64
CA LEU A 146 -3.84 -5.51 -21.02
C LEU A 146 -3.22 -6.91 -20.96
N GLU A 147 -3.95 -7.98 -21.32
CA GLU A 147 -3.49 -9.37 -21.27
C GLU A 147 -2.15 -9.57 -21.97
N GLY A 148 -2.03 -9.06 -23.21
CA GLY A 148 -0.81 -9.21 -24.00
C GLY A 148 0.40 -8.55 -23.35
N MET A 149 0.23 -7.34 -22.80
CA MET A 149 1.27 -6.62 -22.08
C MET A 149 1.68 -7.36 -20.79
N MET A 150 0.73 -7.76 -19.97
CA MET A 150 1.00 -8.51 -18.73
C MET A 150 1.68 -9.85 -19.06
N THR A 151 1.17 -10.61 -20.01
CA THR A 151 1.76 -11.90 -20.42
C THR A 151 3.20 -11.74 -20.90
N GLN A 152 3.52 -10.67 -21.65
CA GLN A 152 4.88 -10.40 -22.09
C GLN A 152 5.85 -10.26 -20.91
N HIS A 153 5.52 -9.44 -19.91
CA HIS A 153 6.39 -9.22 -18.75
C HIS A 153 6.45 -10.44 -17.84
N ILE A 154 5.33 -11.14 -17.63
CA ILE A 154 5.31 -12.38 -16.86
C ILE A 154 6.15 -13.46 -17.55
N SER A 155 6.11 -13.57 -18.88
CA SER A 155 6.96 -14.51 -19.62
C SER A 155 8.45 -14.17 -19.50
N ALA A 156 8.81 -12.88 -19.55
CA ALA A 156 10.18 -12.45 -19.30
C ALA A 156 10.63 -12.80 -17.87
N PHE A 157 9.76 -12.62 -16.88
CA PHE A 157 10.04 -12.99 -15.50
C PHE A 157 10.18 -14.52 -15.32
N VAL A 158 9.32 -15.32 -15.93
CA VAL A 158 9.43 -16.79 -15.95
C VAL A 158 10.77 -17.20 -16.54
N HIS A 159 11.19 -16.59 -17.65
CA HIS A 159 12.49 -16.87 -18.26
C HIS A 159 13.65 -16.52 -17.33
N ALA A 160 13.60 -15.39 -16.62
CA ALA A 160 14.61 -15.02 -15.62
C ALA A 160 14.66 -16.00 -14.43
N LEU A 161 13.51 -16.56 -14.03
CA LEU A 161 13.46 -17.64 -13.02
C LEU A 161 14.08 -18.95 -13.53
N GLU A 162 13.92 -19.28 -14.84
CA GLU A 162 14.54 -20.47 -15.46
C GLU A 162 16.08 -20.46 -15.35
N GLN A 163 16.69 -19.28 -15.36
CA GLN A 163 18.15 -19.14 -15.18
C GLN A 163 18.62 -19.37 -13.74
N ARG A 164 17.70 -19.48 -12.78
CA ARG A 164 17.99 -19.60 -11.34
C ARG A 164 17.35 -20.84 -10.70
N ILE A 165 17.14 -21.89 -11.49
CA ILE A 165 16.56 -23.15 -11.02
C ILE A 165 17.38 -23.71 -9.85
N SER A 166 16.69 -24.18 -8.82
CA SER A 166 17.25 -24.76 -7.59
C SER A 166 18.12 -23.81 -6.76
N GLN A 167 18.14 -22.51 -7.07
CA GLN A 167 18.79 -21.51 -6.24
C GLN A 167 17.74 -20.82 -5.34
N PRO A 168 18.06 -20.54 -4.06
CA PRO A 168 17.17 -19.76 -3.20
C PRO A 168 16.96 -18.35 -3.78
N ILE A 169 15.70 -17.98 -3.95
CA ILE A 169 15.31 -16.68 -4.48
C ILE A 169 14.51 -15.95 -3.39
N GLU A 170 14.95 -14.74 -3.02
CA GLU A 170 14.15 -13.82 -2.21
C GLU A 170 12.99 -13.31 -3.06
N VAL A 171 11.79 -13.86 -2.79
CA VAL A 171 10.65 -13.75 -3.70
C VAL A 171 10.02 -12.36 -3.69
N VAL A 172 10.16 -11.57 -2.60
CA VAL A 172 9.62 -10.20 -2.54
C VAL A 172 10.36 -9.32 -3.53
N ARG A 173 11.69 -9.38 -3.58
CA ARG A 173 12.50 -8.60 -4.53
C ARG A 173 12.24 -9.02 -5.98
N ALA A 174 12.13 -10.33 -6.21
CA ALA A 174 11.83 -10.86 -7.53
C ALA A 174 10.46 -10.39 -8.03
N CYS A 175 9.40 -10.51 -7.22
CA CYS A 175 8.07 -10.03 -7.58
C CYS A 175 8.02 -8.51 -7.74
N ARG A 176 8.77 -7.73 -6.94
CA ARG A 176 8.86 -6.28 -7.13
C ARG A 176 9.44 -5.89 -8.48
N ALA A 177 10.41 -6.65 -9.00
CA ALA A 177 10.95 -6.41 -10.33
C ALA A 177 9.90 -6.65 -11.43
N LEU A 178 9.12 -7.73 -11.31
CA LEU A 178 8.01 -8.01 -12.22
C LEU A 178 6.99 -6.86 -12.22
N GLU A 179 6.50 -6.50 -11.05
CA GLU A 179 5.46 -5.48 -10.92
C GLU A 179 5.92 -4.10 -11.37
N ALA A 180 7.19 -3.74 -11.11
CA ALA A 180 7.76 -2.47 -11.56
C ALA A 180 7.77 -2.36 -13.08
N ASP A 181 8.06 -3.44 -13.80
CA ASP A 181 8.01 -3.47 -15.26
C ASP A 181 6.58 -3.44 -15.80
N ILE A 182 5.63 -4.18 -15.19
CA ILE A 182 4.22 -4.16 -15.59
C ILE A 182 3.61 -2.77 -15.36
N VAL A 183 3.76 -2.20 -14.15
CA VAL A 183 3.16 -0.90 -13.80
C VAL A 183 3.77 0.23 -14.62
N SER A 184 5.08 0.20 -14.90
CA SER A 184 5.71 1.22 -15.74
C SER A 184 5.30 1.09 -17.21
N ALA A 185 5.20 -0.12 -17.76
CA ALA A 185 4.67 -0.36 -19.09
C ALA A 185 3.22 0.13 -19.24
N PHE A 186 2.37 -0.17 -18.27
CA PHE A 186 1.01 0.34 -18.23
C PHE A 186 0.96 1.87 -18.09
N GLY A 187 1.73 2.45 -17.16
CA GLY A 187 1.74 3.88 -16.88
C GLY A 187 2.30 4.72 -18.02
N PHE A 188 3.46 4.36 -18.50
CA PHE A 188 4.28 5.17 -19.40
C PHE A 188 4.38 4.62 -20.85
N GLY A 189 3.84 3.42 -21.08
CA GLY A 189 3.96 2.74 -22.39
C GLY A 189 5.34 2.09 -22.61
N GLU A 190 6.17 2.01 -21.58
CA GLU A 190 7.50 1.39 -21.59
C GLU A 190 7.90 0.91 -20.20
N GLN A 191 8.46 -0.28 -20.14
CA GLN A 191 9.02 -0.84 -18.90
C GLN A 191 10.29 -0.10 -18.47
N ILE A 192 10.56 -0.10 -17.16
CA ILE A 192 11.80 0.48 -16.61
C ILE A 192 12.98 -0.48 -16.64
N GLY A 193 12.78 -1.76 -16.98
CA GLY A 193 13.83 -2.78 -17.06
C GLY A 193 14.19 -3.40 -15.72
N ALA A 194 13.24 -3.50 -14.81
CA ALA A 194 13.45 -4.00 -13.46
C ALA A 194 13.77 -5.50 -13.42
N ILE A 195 13.12 -6.31 -14.26
CA ILE A 195 13.40 -7.75 -14.38
C ILE A 195 14.84 -7.97 -14.80
N GLY A 196 15.32 -7.25 -15.84
CA GLY A 196 16.69 -7.36 -16.31
C GLY A 196 17.74 -6.91 -15.28
N ALA A 197 17.44 -5.84 -14.53
CA ALA A 197 18.30 -5.42 -13.41
C ALA A 197 18.37 -6.49 -12.33
N TRP A 198 17.24 -7.04 -11.91
CA TRP A 198 17.17 -8.11 -10.92
C TRP A 198 17.91 -9.38 -11.39
N GLU A 199 17.77 -9.74 -12.68
CA GLU A 199 18.47 -10.87 -13.29
C GLU A 199 19.99 -10.70 -13.21
N ASN A 200 20.51 -9.50 -13.34
CA ASN A 200 21.92 -9.16 -13.22
C ASN A 200 22.38 -8.99 -11.76
N GLY A 201 21.51 -9.21 -10.76
CA GLY A 201 21.82 -9.04 -9.35
C GLY A 201 21.81 -7.59 -8.88
N GLU A 202 21.27 -6.67 -9.69
CA GLU A 202 21.13 -5.26 -9.38
C GLU A 202 19.73 -4.97 -8.81
N ASP A 203 19.66 -4.10 -7.80
CA ASP A 203 18.37 -3.58 -7.32
C ASP A 203 18.07 -2.25 -7.97
N LEU A 204 16.85 -2.07 -8.43
CA LEU A 204 16.38 -0.76 -8.85
C LEU A 204 16.25 0.18 -7.65
N ASN A 205 16.94 1.29 -7.72
CA ASN A 205 16.91 2.35 -6.69
C ASN A 205 15.54 2.87 -6.36
N MET A 206 14.66 2.91 -7.35
CA MET A 206 13.31 3.40 -7.20
C MET A 206 12.55 2.61 -6.12
N ILE A 207 12.78 1.30 -6.04
CA ILE A 207 12.17 0.43 -5.04
C ILE A 207 12.70 0.78 -3.65
N LYS A 208 14.01 0.91 -3.47
CA LYS A 208 14.61 1.32 -2.20
C LYS A 208 14.21 2.75 -1.78
N ALA A 209 14.17 3.67 -2.73
CA ALA A 209 13.76 5.04 -2.48
C ALA A 209 12.30 5.13 -2.01
N ASN A 210 11.42 4.27 -2.52
CA ASN A 210 10.04 4.21 -2.08
C ASN A 210 9.90 3.69 -0.64
N ASP A 211 10.66 2.67 -0.26
CA ASP A 211 10.71 2.16 1.11
C ASP A 211 11.20 3.24 2.08
N GLU A 212 12.30 3.93 1.76
CA GLU A 212 12.82 5.02 2.59
C GLU A 212 11.86 6.19 2.69
N LYS A 213 11.20 6.57 1.58
CA LYS A 213 10.16 7.60 1.58
C LYS A 213 9.00 7.20 2.50
N SER A 214 8.58 5.96 2.46
CA SER A 214 7.51 5.44 3.33
C SER A 214 7.85 5.57 4.81
N LYS A 215 9.10 5.34 5.21
CA LYS A 215 9.57 5.52 6.60
C LYS A 215 9.51 6.98 7.07
N ILE A 216 9.87 7.93 6.20
CA ILE A 216 9.94 9.35 6.58
C ILE A 216 8.63 10.11 6.42
N ILE A 217 7.58 9.50 5.86
CA ILE A 217 6.26 10.16 5.71
C ILE A 217 5.71 10.62 7.05
N ALA A 218 5.89 9.85 8.13
CA ALA A 218 5.48 10.23 9.47
C ALA A 218 6.14 11.53 9.94
N LEU A 219 7.43 11.69 9.64
CA LEU A 219 8.19 12.91 9.92
C LEU A 219 7.69 14.08 9.08
N CYS A 220 7.57 13.88 7.77
CA CYS A 220 7.11 14.92 6.85
C CYS A 220 5.69 15.39 7.16
N SER A 221 4.78 14.48 7.49
CA SER A 221 3.40 14.82 7.88
C SER A 221 3.32 15.52 9.24
N SER A 222 4.27 15.26 10.14
CA SER A 222 4.37 15.95 11.44
C SER A 222 4.97 17.36 11.33
N PHE A 223 5.81 17.61 10.32
CA PHE A 223 6.48 18.87 10.06
C PHE A 223 6.30 19.33 8.59
N PRO A 224 5.06 19.54 8.11
CA PRO A 224 4.81 19.73 6.69
C PRO A 224 5.50 20.96 6.10
N THR A 225 5.60 22.05 6.86
CA THR A 225 6.31 23.26 6.41
C THR A 225 7.80 23.01 6.23
N LEU A 226 8.46 22.33 7.19
CA LEU A 226 9.88 22.00 7.07
C LEU A 226 10.12 21.01 5.93
N ALA A 227 9.25 20.03 5.75
CA ALA A 227 9.32 19.09 4.64
C ALA A 227 9.24 19.82 3.28
N SER A 228 8.30 20.76 3.13
CA SER A 228 8.14 21.57 1.92
C SER A 228 9.37 22.43 1.63
N VAL A 229 9.92 23.12 2.64
CA VAL A 229 11.15 23.92 2.48
C VAL A 229 12.32 23.04 2.08
N TRP A 230 12.46 21.87 2.69
CA TRP A 230 13.51 20.90 2.36
C TRP A 230 13.40 20.37 0.94
N ASP A 231 12.19 20.06 0.47
CA ASP A 231 11.96 19.58 -0.89
C ASP A 231 12.21 20.67 -1.94
N GLN A 232 11.84 21.93 -1.64
CA GLN A 232 12.16 23.07 -2.50
C GLN A 232 13.68 23.29 -2.57
N ALA A 233 14.39 23.22 -1.45
CA ALA A 233 15.84 23.36 -1.40
C ALA A 233 16.54 22.24 -2.20
N LYS A 234 16.08 20.99 -2.08
CA LYS A 234 16.59 19.87 -2.89
C LYS A 234 16.35 20.09 -4.39
N ALA A 235 15.15 20.53 -4.76
CA ALA A 235 14.81 20.79 -6.15
C ALA A 235 15.66 21.93 -6.74
N MET A 236 15.88 23.01 -5.98
CA MET A 236 16.76 24.11 -6.39
C MET A 236 18.20 23.64 -6.56
N LEU A 237 18.72 22.87 -5.62
CA LEU A 237 20.08 22.31 -5.69
C LEU A 237 20.26 21.41 -6.91
N TYR A 238 19.27 20.54 -7.18
CA TYR A 238 19.28 19.69 -8.37
C TYR A 238 19.31 20.51 -9.67
N ASN A 239 18.47 21.55 -9.76
CA ASN A 239 18.39 22.38 -10.96
C ASN A 239 19.68 23.15 -11.23
N VAL A 240 20.43 23.53 -10.17
CA VAL A 240 21.67 24.33 -10.29
C VAL A 240 22.90 23.43 -10.50
N THR A 241 22.97 22.30 -9.81
CA THR A 241 24.21 21.50 -9.73
C THR A 241 24.09 20.12 -10.36
N GLY A 242 22.89 19.67 -10.68
CA GLY A 242 22.62 18.27 -11.05
C GLY A 242 22.81 17.29 -9.87
N TRP A 243 23.05 17.82 -8.64
CA TRP A 243 23.33 16.98 -7.49
C TRP A 243 22.06 16.27 -6.99
N GLN A 244 22.16 14.96 -6.85
CA GLN A 244 21.13 14.13 -6.19
C GLN A 244 21.70 13.54 -4.89
N SER A 245 20.85 13.41 -3.87
CA SER A 245 21.24 12.73 -2.64
C SER A 245 21.69 11.30 -2.93
N LYS A 246 22.80 10.87 -2.32
CA LYS A 246 23.36 9.51 -2.51
C LYS A 246 22.41 8.37 -2.13
N SER A 247 21.37 8.63 -1.34
CA SER A 247 20.35 7.63 -0.99
C SER A 247 19.51 7.20 -2.19
N THR A 248 19.52 7.98 -3.29
CA THR A 248 18.79 7.69 -4.52
C THR A 248 19.65 7.06 -5.62
N SER A 249 20.94 6.77 -5.36
CA SER A 249 21.89 6.37 -6.40
C SER A 249 22.53 4.99 -6.20
N ALA A 250 21.78 3.90 -6.21
CA ALA A 250 22.37 2.56 -6.28
C ALA A 250 22.49 2.02 -7.73
N LEU A 251 21.67 2.48 -8.68
CA LEU A 251 21.98 2.38 -10.10
C LEU A 251 22.63 3.69 -10.53
N LYS A 252 23.87 3.65 -10.90
CA LYS A 252 24.67 4.85 -11.24
C LYS A 252 24.05 5.72 -12.32
N ASP A 253 23.08 5.24 -13.09
CA ASP A 253 22.60 5.87 -14.32
C ASP A 253 21.07 5.99 -14.46
N PHE A 254 20.24 5.49 -13.52
CA PHE A 254 18.78 5.61 -13.63
C PHE A 254 18.24 6.85 -12.91
N ASP A 255 17.89 7.88 -13.67
CA ASP A 255 17.20 9.08 -13.20
C ASP A 255 15.72 8.98 -13.55
N GLN A 256 14.88 8.62 -12.56
CA GLN A 256 13.42 8.49 -12.75
C GLN A 256 12.78 9.77 -13.31
N ARG A 257 13.27 10.96 -12.94
CA ARG A 257 12.73 12.23 -13.44
C ARG A 257 13.01 12.38 -14.93
N LYS A 258 14.25 12.16 -15.35
CA LYS A 258 14.65 12.21 -16.77
C LYS A 258 13.95 11.13 -17.57
N TRP A 259 13.93 9.90 -17.04
CA TRP A 259 13.28 8.78 -17.73
C TRP A 259 11.79 9.08 -17.95
N SER A 260 11.04 9.47 -16.92
CA SER A 260 9.60 9.76 -17.04
C SER A 260 9.30 10.97 -17.92
N ALA A 261 10.14 12.02 -17.90
CA ALA A 261 10.02 13.16 -18.79
C ALA A 261 10.29 12.78 -20.26
N ASN A 262 11.27 11.91 -20.51
CA ASN A 262 11.56 11.37 -21.83
C ASN A 262 10.38 10.54 -22.35
N GLN A 263 9.75 9.71 -21.50
CA GLN A 263 8.57 8.94 -21.89
C GLN A 263 7.41 9.88 -22.28
N LEU A 264 7.15 10.91 -21.48
CA LEU A 264 6.13 11.90 -21.82
C LEU A 264 6.44 12.59 -23.17
N THR A 265 7.68 13.04 -23.38
CA THR A 265 8.12 13.67 -24.64
C THR A 265 7.89 12.71 -25.81
N ARG A 266 8.24 11.43 -25.67
CA ARG A 266 8.02 10.41 -26.68
C ARG A 266 6.52 10.23 -27.00
N LEU A 267 5.66 10.26 -25.98
CA LEU A 267 4.22 10.11 -26.16
C LEU A 267 3.54 11.34 -26.78
N LEU A 268 4.11 12.53 -26.58
CA LEU A 268 3.64 13.78 -27.19
C LEU A 268 4.13 13.97 -28.65
N THR A 269 5.20 13.27 -29.05
CA THR A 269 5.72 13.36 -30.42
C THR A 269 4.86 12.52 -31.36
N PRO A 270 4.41 13.06 -32.51
CA PRO A 270 3.65 12.30 -33.50
C PRO A 270 4.40 11.03 -33.92
N LYS A 271 3.76 9.87 -33.80
CA LYS A 271 4.36 8.58 -34.16
C LYS A 271 3.85 8.09 -35.49
N THR A 272 4.74 7.45 -36.22
CA THR A 272 4.42 6.72 -37.45
C THR A 272 3.88 5.31 -37.21
N ALA A 273 4.05 4.75 -36.00
CA ALA A 273 3.57 3.41 -35.63
C ALA A 273 2.55 3.45 -34.47
N PRO A 274 1.48 2.63 -34.55
CA PRO A 274 0.55 2.45 -33.41
C PRO A 274 1.29 1.93 -32.18
N GLN A 275 0.81 2.31 -30.98
CA GLN A 275 1.31 1.72 -29.74
C GLN A 275 0.85 0.26 -29.66
N ALA A 276 1.73 -0.61 -29.14
CA ALA A 276 1.45 -2.04 -29.03
C ALA A 276 0.28 -2.35 -28.07
N HIS A 277 0.07 -1.49 -27.06
CA HIS A 277 -1.01 -1.62 -26.07
C HIS A 277 -1.43 -0.23 -25.56
N PRO A 278 -2.68 -0.09 -25.06
CA PRO A 278 -3.11 1.13 -24.40
C PRO A 278 -2.22 1.40 -23.17
N ASN A 279 -1.77 2.64 -22.98
CA ASN A 279 -1.10 3.06 -21.77
C ASN A 279 -1.83 4.23 -21.13
N PHE A 280 -1.55 4.39 -19.84
CA PHE A 280 -2.25 5.34 -18.97
C PHE A 280 -2.07 6.79 -19.46
N ILE A 281 -0.84 7.25 -19.65
CA ILE A 281 -0.57 8.65 -20.07
C ILE A 281 -1.26 8.97 -21.39
N SER A 282 -1.13 8.11 -22.41
CA SER A 282 -1.75 8.34 -23.72
C SER A 282 -3.28 8.47 -23.61
N THR A 283 -3.90 7.62 -22.79
CA THR A 283 -5.36 7.66 -22.60
C THR A 283 -5.80 8.92 -21.85
N MET A 284 -5.01 9.35 -20.85
CA MET A 284 -5.29 10.59 -20.11
C MET A 284 -5.14 11.83 -21.00
N LEU A 285 -4.11 11.87 -21.84
CA LEU A 285 -3.90 12.93 -22.84
C LEU A 285 -5.06 12.98 -23.85
N ALA A 286 -5.47 11.83 -24.38
CA ALA A 286 -6.63 11.73 -25.27
C ALA A 286 -7.93 12.22 -24.62
N SER A 287 -8.04 12.05 -23.29
CA SER A 287 -9.15 12.55 -22.47
C SER A 287 -8.98 14.02 -22.03
N ARG A 288 -8.02 14.74 -22.64
CA ARG A 288 -7.71 16.16 -22.40
C ARG A 288 -7.20 16.50 -20.99
N LEU A 289 -6.65 15.54 -20.26
CA LEU A 289 -5.92 15.84 -19.04
C LEU A 289 -4.59 16.54 -19.43
N PRO A 290 -4.23 17.68 -18.79
CA PRO A 290 -2.95 18.34 -19.08
C PRO A 290 -1.75 17.39 -18.90
N ALA A 291 -0.76 17.50 -19.77
CA ALA A 291 0.40 16.61 -19.80
C ALA A 291 1.16 16.53 -18.46
N PRO A 292 1.41 17.63 -17.72
CA PRO A 292 2.03 17.53 -16.38
C PRO A 292 1.18 16.74 -15.38
N SER A 293 -0.15 16.90 -15.42
CA SER A 293 -1.06 16.14 -14.55
C SER A 293 -1.10 14.65 -14.92
N ALA A 294 -1.11 14.31 -16.22
CA ALA A 294 -1.05 12.92 -16.67
C ALA A 294 0.27 12.25 -16.26
N LEU A 295 1.38 12.98 -16.33
CA LEU A 295 2.69 12.51 -15.86
C LEU A 295 2.70 12.28 -14.35
N SER A 296 2.15 13.21 -13.57
CA SER A 296 2.05 13.10 -12.11
C SER A 296 1.21 11.89 -11.69
N GLU A 297 0.07 11.64 -12.34
CA GLU A 297 -0.75 10.46 -12.11
C GLU A 297 0.04 9.17 -12.33
N ALA A 298 0.77 9.05 -13.44
CA ALA A 298 1.57 7.87 -13.72
C ALA A 298 2.71 7.67 -12.71
N LYS A 299 3.36 8.77 -12.29
CA LYS A 299 4.39 8.72 -11.26
C LYS A 299 3.86 8.31 -9.90
N GLU A 300 2.71 8.85 -9.49
CA GLU A 300 2.09 8.55 -8.20
C GLU A 300 1.60 7.10 -8.14
N MET A 301 1.17 6.54 -9.28
CA MET A 301 0.72 5.14 -9.39
C MET A 301 1.87 4.15 -9.26
N LEU A 302 3.09 4.53 -9.64
CA LEU A 302 4.23 3.60 -9.78
C LEU A 302 4.58 2.89 -8.46
N GLY A 303 4.67 3.63 -7.34
CA GLY A 303 4.98 3.06 -6.02
C GLY A 303 3.87 2.13 -5.51
N PRO A 304 2.66 2.65 -5.27
CA PRO A 304 1.55 1.82 -4.76
C PRO A 304 1.20 0.62 -5.64
N GLY A 305 1.30 0.76 -6.97
CA GLY A 305 1.06 -0.33 -7.91
C GLY A 305 2.10 -1.43 -7.78
N THR A 306 3.38 -1.06 -7.66
CA THR A 306 4.47 -2.02 -7.52
C THR A 306 4.44 -2.74 -6.16
N ASP A 307 4.35 -2.01 -5.06
CA ASP A 307 4.59 -2.56 -3.72
C ASP A 307 3.47 -3.49 -3.23
N THR A 308 2.21 -3.18 -3.55
CA THR A 308 1.08 -3.95 -3.00
C THR A 308 0.86 -5.27 -3.70
N THR A 309 0.89 -5.30 -5.03
CA THR A 309 0.69 -6.51 -5.83
C THR A 309 1.89 -7.44 -5.69
N SER A 310 3.12 -6.91 -5.76
CA SER A 310 4.34 -7.70 -5.58
C SER A 310 4.41 -8.38 -4.21
N ALA A 311 4.12 -7.64 -3.14
CA ALA A 311 4.10 -8.21 -1.79
C ALA A 311 3.05 -9.33 -1.69
N THR A 312 1.87 -9.13 -2.28
CA THR A 312 0.81 -10.14 -2.28
C THR A 312 1.23 -11.39 -3.05
N LEU A 313 1.75 -11.23 -4.27
CA LEU A 313 2.22 -12.36 -5.10
C LEU A 313 3.34 -13.14 -4.39
N ALA A 314 4.32 -12.42 -3.84
CA ALA A 314 5.42 -13.02 -3.11
C ALA A 314 4.97 -13.85 -1.91
N HIS A 315 4.04 -13.31 -1.11
CA HIS A 315 3.49 -14.02 0.03
C HIS A 315 2.65 -15.24 -0.38
N ILE A 316 1.89 -15.16 -1.49
CA ILE A 316 1.16 -16.32 -2.03
C ILE A 316 2.14 -17.42 -2.45
N LEU A 317 3.18 -17.09 -3.22
CA LEU A 317 4.18 -18.05 -3.67
C LEU A 317 4.90 -18.72 -2.48
N TRP A 318 5.29 -17.91 -1.50
CA TRP A 318 5.91 -18.43 -0.27
C TRP A 318 4.95 -19.31 0.53
N ALA A 319 3.68 -18.95 0.64
CA ALA A 319 2.67 -19.75 1.33
C ALA A 319 2.39 -21.08 0.60
N LEU A 320 2.31 -21.07 -0.73
CA LEU A 320 2.13 -22.27 -1.54
C LEU A 320 3.35 -23.20 -1.48
N ALA A 321 4.54 -22.67 -1.21
CA ALA A 321 5.74 -23.48 -0.97
C ALA A 321 5.68 -24.27 0.34
N HIS A 322 4.82 -23.89 1.29
CA HIS A 322 4.53 -24.69 2.50
C HIS A 322 3.53 -25.82 2.23
N ASP A 323 2.56 -25.64 1.35
CA ASP A 323 1.51 -26.64 1.06
C ASP A 323 1.54 -27.09 -0.40
N ILE A 324 2.45 -28.03 -0.65
CA ILE A 324 2.60 -28.64 -1.99
C ILE A 324 1.31 -29.36 -2.43
N SER A 325 0.56 -29.93 -1.49
CA SER A 325 -0.71 -30.61 -1.82
C SER A 325 -1.75 -29.65 -2.37
N TYR A 326 -1.89 -28.46 -1.76
CA TYR A 326 -2.77 -27.41 -2.29
C TYR A 326 -2.25 -26.85 -3.62
N GLN A 327 -0.93 -26.65 -3.73
CA GLN A 327 -0.30 -26.18 -4.95
C GLN A 327 -0.56 -27.14 -6.13
N ASP A 328 -0.42 -28.46 -5.92
CA ASP A 328 -0.64 -29.47 -6.96
C ASP A 328 -2.14 -29.57 -7.33
N ALA A 329 -3.04 -29.47 -6.37
CA ALA A 329 -4.48 -29.43 -6.65
C ALA A 329 -4.87 -28.17 -7.44
N LEU A 330 -4.25 -27.01 -7.15
CA LEU A 330 -4.45 -25.78 -7.91
C LEU A 330 -3.93 -25.90 -9.35
N VAL A 331 -2.76 -26.54 -9.52
CA VAL A 331 -2.20 -26.82 -10.85
C VAL A 331 -3.12 -27.73 -11.64
N GLN A 332 -3.70 -28.74 -11.02
CA GLN A 332 -4.66 -29.64 -11.69
C GLN A 332 -5.89 -28.85 -12.17
N ASP A 333 -6.47 -27.97 -11.34
CA ASP A 333 -7.60 -27.14 -11.75
C ASP A 333 -7.25 -26.22 -12.94
N LEU A 334 -6.04 -25.66 -12.95
CA LEU A 334 -5.54 -24.83 -14.05
C LEU A 334 -5.32 -25.64 -15.33
N MET A 335 -4.84 -26.89 -15.22
CA MET A 335 -4.70 -27.83 -16.35
C MET A 335 -6.06 -28.19 -16.92
N ASP A 336 -7.02 -28.54 -16.08
CA ASP A 336 -8.38 -28.90 -16.49
C ASP A 336 -9.09 -27.73 -17.20
N ALA A 337 -8.79 -26.48 -16.75
CA ALA A 337 -9.24 -25.25 -17.40
C ALA A 337 -8.41 -24.85 -18.65
N GLN A 338 -7.41 -25.65 -19.05
CA GLN A 338 -6.54 -25.41 -20.20
C GLN A 338 -5.73 -24.10 -20.12
N TRP A 339 -5.33 -23.69 -18.94
CA TRP A 339 -4.48 -22.52 -18.67
C TRP A 339 -4.98 -21.23 -19.34
N PRO A 340 -6.19 -20.76 -19.00
CA PRO A 340 -6.73 -19.55 -19.61
C PRO A 340 -5.87 -18.33 -19.28
N ASN A 341 -5.97 -17.29 -20.12
CA ASN A 341 -5.25 -16.04 -19.94
C ASN A 341 -6.19 -14.87 -19.62
N ASP A 342 -7.46 -14.96 -19.98
CA ASP A 342 -8.41 -13.89 -19.72
C ASP A 342 -8.88 -13.87 -18.26
N MET A 343 -9.19 -12.66 -17.77
CA MET A 343 -9.53 -12.41 -16.37
C MET A 343 -10.74 -13.25 -15.89
N SER A 344 -11.79 -13.35 -16.72
CA SER A 344 -13.04 -13.99 -16.30
C SER A 344 -12.88 -15.51 -16.13
N SER A 345 -12.15 -16.13 -17.05
CA SER A 345 -11.86 -17.57 -16.99
C SER A 345 -10.95 -17.90 -15.79
N LEU A 346 -9.90 -17.09 -15.54
CA LEU A 346 -9.04 -17.25 -14.38
C LEU A 346 -9.79 -17.06 -13.06
N GLU A 347 -10.63 -16.03 -12.95
CA GLU A 347 -11.44 -15.77 -11.76
C GLU A 347 -12.46 -16.87 -11.48
N SER A 348 -12.92 -17.58 -12.50
CA SER A 348 -13.88 -18.67 -12.39
C SER A 348 -13.31 -19.94 -11.73
N ILE A 349 -11.96 -20.10 -11.69
CA ILE A 349 -11.28 -21.24 -11.07
C ILE A 349 -11.32 -21.09 -9.54
N PRO A 350 -12.07 -21.94 -8.81
CA PRO A 350 -12.35 -21.70 -7.38
C PRO A 350 -11.09 -21.67 -6.52
N ARG A 351 -10.13 -22.61 -6.71
CA ARG A 351 -8.89 -22.64 -5.92
C ARG A 351 -7.97 -21.47 -6.24
N LEU A 352 -7.89 -21.02 -7.49
CA LEU A 352 -7.11 -19.86 -7.87
C LEU A 352 -7.67 -18.59 -7.22
N ARG A 353 -8.98 -18.40 -7.34
CA ARG A 353 -9.68 -17.28 -6.70
C ARG A 353 -9.50 -17.31 -5.18
N ALA A 354 -9.60 -18.48 -4.56
CA ALA A 354 -9.41 -18.65 -3.12
C ALA A 354 -7.98 -18.32 -2.69
N ALA A 355 -6.97 -18.79 -3.42
CA ALA A 355 -5.56 -18.50 -3.15
C ALA A 355 -5.26 -16.99 -3.22
N VAL A 356 -5.74 -16.32 -4.26
CA VAL A 356 -5.51 -14.88 -4.44
C VAL A 356 -6.28 -14.06 -3.40
N LYS A 357 -7.57 -14.35 -3.14
CA LYS A 357 -8.34 -13.65 -2.09
C LYS A 357 -7.70 -13.81 -0.71
N GLU A 358 -7.25 -15.01 -0.37
CA GLU A 358 -6.56 -15.25 0.90
C GLU A 358 -5.20 -14.55 0.92
N GLY A 359 -4.46 -14.56 -0.17
CA GLY A 359 -3.20 -13.83 -0.28
C GLY A 359 -3.36 -12.33 -0.01
N ILE A 360 -4.34 -11.70 -0.64
CA ILE A 360 -4.65 -10.28 -0.44
C ILE A 360 -5.04 -10.00 1.02
N ARG A 361 -5.91 -10.82 1.61
CA ARG A 361 -6.32 -10.71 3.01
C ARG A 361 -5.14 -10.88 3.96
N TRP A 362 -4.41 -11.97 3.78
CA TRP A 362 -3.35 -12.41 4.69
C TRP A 362 -2.14 -11.49 4.66
N THR A 363 -1.70 -11.10 3.48
CA THR A 363 -0.60 -10.14 3.31
C THR A 363 -0.99 -8.78 3.86
N GLY A 364 -2.19 -8.26 3.55
CA GLY A 364 -2.59 -6.92 3.95
C GLY A 364 -1.54 -5.89 3.55
N ALA A 365 -1.10 -5.91 2.29
CA ALA A 365 0.08 -5.18 1.82
C ALA A 365 -0.01 -3.66 2.04
N ALA A 366 -1.22 -3.06 1.92
CA ALA A 366 -1.46 -1.66 2.22
C ALA A 366 -1.76 -1.49 3.73
N ALA A 367 -0.73 -1.25 4.52
CA ALA A 367 -0.81 -1.26 5.98
C ALA A 367 -1.10 0.12 6.59
N ALA A 368 -0.91 1.21 5.84
CA ALA A 368 -1.09 2.56 6.34
C ALA A 368 -2.48 2.80 6.92
N MET A 369 -2.53 3.59 7.97
CA MET A 369 -3.76 4.22 8.40
C MET A 369 -4.23 5.21 7.33
N LEU A 370 -5.56 5.31 7.15
CA LEU A 370 -6.19 6.19 6.16
C LEU A 370 -6.81 7.41 6.85
N PRO A 371 -6.03 8.47 7.16
CA PRO A 371 -6.51 9.60 7.94
C PRO A 371 -7.58 10.41 7.21
N ARG A 372 -8.58 10.83 8.00
CA ARG A 372 -9.68 11.70 7.56
C ARG A 372 -9.88 12.82 8.57
N VAL A 373 -10.28 13.98 8.08
CA VAL A 373 -10.61 15.14 8.91
C VAL A 373 -12.11 15.13 9.17
N VAL A 374 -12.49 15.24 10.43
CA VAL A 374 -13.90 15.39 10.86
C VAL A 374 -14.41 16.71 10.35
N PRO A 375 -15.62 16.74 9.71
CA PRO A 375 -16.19 17.96 9.17
C PRO A 375 -16.49 19.02 10.23
N GLU A 376 -16.62 20.28 9.81
CA GLU A 376 -17.04 21.36 10.69
C GLU A 376 -18.35 21.00 11.40
N GLY A 377 -18.46 21.35 12.69
CA GLY A 377 -19.60 20.95 13.54
C GLY A 377 -19.38 19.62 14.27
N GLY A 378 -18.39 18.85 13.89
CA GLY A 378 -18.07 17.57 14.57
C GLY A 378 -19.03 16.45 14.19
N CYS A 379 -18.84 15.29 14.84
CA CYS A 379 -19.71 14.13 14.67
C CYS A 379 -19.71 13.26 15.94
N THR A 380 -20.69 12.38 16.06
CA THR A 380 -20.72 11.37 17.13
C THR A 380 -20.27 10.02 16.58
N LEU A 381 -19.20 9.45 17.15
CA LEU A 381 -18.68 8.12 16.84
C LEU A 381 -18.71 7.24 18.08
N ALA A 382 -19.28 6.06 17.99
CA ALA A 382 -19.45 5.14 19.12
C ALA A 382 -19.98 5.82 20.40
N GLY A 383 -20.94 6.74 20.26
CA GLY A 383 -21.54 7.49 21.39
C GLY A 383 -20.70 8.65 21.91
N THR A 384 -19.50 8.87 21.39
CA THR A 384 -18.61 9.97 21.81
C THR A 384 -18.60 11.10 20.77
N PHE A 385 -18.76 12.33 21.21
CA PHE A 385 -18.65 13.51 20.33
C PHE A 385 -17.20 13.77 19.97
N ILE A 386 -16.92 13.85 18.67
CA ILE A 386 -15.60 14.17 18.10
C ILE A 386 -15.69 15.55 17.43
N PRO A 387 -14.91 16.54 17.88
CA PRO A 387 -14.95 17.90 17.34
C PRO A 387 -14.54 17.95 15.85
N GLY A 388 -15.06 18.97 15.15
CA GLY A 388 -14.61 19.30 13.80
C GLY A 388 -13.12 19.62 13.74
N GLY A 389 -12.47 19.24 12.66
CA GLY A 389 -11.02 19.37 12.49
C GLY A 389 -10.18 18.30 13.18
N THR A 390 -10.79 17.43 14.00
CA THR A 390 -10.07 16.25 14.54
C THR A 390 -9.70 15.31 13.40
N VAL A 391 -8.48 14.79 13.42
CA VAL A 391 -8.08 13.73 12.47
C VAL A 391 -8.43 12.38 13.05
N ILE A 392 -9.19 11.59 12.29
CA ILE A 392 -9.53 10.22 12.65
C ILE A 392 -8.91 9.25 11.64
N SER A 393 -8.42 8.12 12.12
CA SER A 393 -7.73 7.17 11.25
C SER A 393 -8.00 5.72 11.65
N SER A 394 -7.99 4.83 10.65
CA SER A 394 -8.06 3.38 10.80
C SER A 394 -7.31 2.72 9.66
N SER A 395 -6.86 1.49 9.84
CA SER A 395 -6.22 0.73 8.77
C SER A 395 -7.11 -0.43 8.31
N PRO A 396 -7.29 -0.64 6.99
CA PRO A 396 -8.01 -1.79 6.45
C PRO A 396 -7.48 -3.14 6.95
N ILE A 397 -6.18 -3.22 7.23
CA ILE A 397 -5.53 -4.46 7.64
C ILE A 397 -6.06 -5.01 8.97
N TRP A 398 -6.52 -4.14 9.87
CA TRP A 398 -7.09 -4.58 11.14
C TRP A 398 -8.35 -5.42 10.94
N TYR A 399 -9.20 -5.03 9.99
CA TYR A 399 -10.41 -5.77 9.62
C TYR A 399 -10.08 -7.07 8.90
N LEU A 400 -9.04 -7.09 8.06
CA LEU A 400 -8.56 -8.30 7.39
C LEU A 400 -7.97 -9.33 8.36
N HIS A 401 -7.48 -8.87 9.52
CA HIS A 401 -6.90 -9.70 10.56
C HIS A 401 -7.81 -9.82 11.81
N ASP A 402 -9.07 -9.44 11.70
CA ASP A 402 -10.05 -9.61 12.77
C ASP A 402 -10.25 -11.10 13.11
N LYS A 403 -10.10 -11.45 14.39
CA LYS A 403 -10.12 -12.84 14.85
C LYS A 403 -11.53 -13.47 14.77
N THR A 404 -12.59 -12.63 14.82
CA THR A 404 -13.98 -13.09 14.75
C THR A 404 -14.36 -13.39 13.31
N ALA A 405 -14.04 -12.48 12.38
CA ALA A 405 -14.31 -12.67 10.96
C ALA A 405 -13.39 -13.71 10.31
N PHE A 406 -12.12 -13.77 10.77
CA PHE A 406 -11.09 -14.66 10.25
C PHE A 406 -10.38 -15.39 11.40
N PRO A 407 -10.95 -16.50 11.94
CA PRO A 407 -10.26 -17.30 12.96
C PRO A 407 -8.84 -17.66 12.52
N GLU A 408 -7.87 -17.54 13.43
CA GLU A 408 -6.43 -17.70 13.15
C GLU A 408 -5.96 -16.81 11.95
N PRO A 409 -6.12 -15.48 12.05
CA PRO A 409 -5.98 -14.60 10.89
C PRO A 409 -4.56 -14.56 10.33
N LYS A 410 -3.56 -14.97 11.10
CA LYS A 410 -2.15 -15.05 10.67
C LYS A 410 -1.79 -16.33 9.91
N LEU A 411 -2.70 -17.29 9.77
CA LEU A 411 -2.48 -18.47 8.95
C LEU A 411 -3.06 -18.23 7.55
N TYR A 412 -2.29 -18.66 6.53
CA TYR A 412 -2.74 -18.66 5.15
C TYR A 412 -3.66 -19.86 4.92
N ARG A 413 -4.95 -19.61 4.73
CA ARG A 413 -5.98 -20.66 4.57
C ARG A 413 -6.93 -20.33 3.42
N PRO A 414 -6.59 -20.66 2.18
CA PRO A 414 -7.48 -20.43 1.03
C PRO A 414 -8.85 -21.11 1.15
N SER A 415 -8.94 -22.20 1.92
CA SER A 415 -10.21 -22.88 2.19
C SER A 415 -11.30 -21.96 2.79
N ARG A 416 -10.93 -20.80 3.38
CA ARG A 416 -11.89 -19.79 3.83
C ARG A 416 -12.81 -19.28 2.71
N TRP A 417 -12.37 -19.37 1.47
CA TRP A 417 -13.04 -18.81 0.28
C TRP A 417 -13.66 -19.89 -0.60
N LEU A 418 -13.48 -21.15 -0.25
CA LEU A 418 -14.16 -22.26 -0.92
C LEU A 418 -15.53 -22.48 -0.29
N ASN A 419 -16.45 -23.03 -1.07
CA ASN A 419 -17.76 -23.41 -0.56
C ASN A 419 -17.59 -24.51 0.49
N ASP A 420 -18.10 -24.23 1.68
CA ASP A 420 -18.04 -25.13 2.82
C ASP A 420 -19.45 -25.13 3.47
N GLU A 421 -20.16 -26.21 3.28
CA GLU A 421 -21.52 -26.38 3.81
C GLU A 421 -21.58 -26.35 5.35
N SER A 422 -20.44 -26.50 6.02
CA SER A 422 -20.35 -26.40 7.47
C SER A 422 -20.42 -24.94 8.01
N ARG A 423 -20.30 -23.92 7.14
CA ARG A 423 -20.36 -22.51 7.53
C ARG A 423 -21.77 -21.96 7.45
N SER A 424 -22.17 -21.26 8.51
CA SER A 424 -23.46 -20.54 8.47
C SER A 424 -23.40 -19.32 7.55
N ASP A 425 -24.55 -18.91 7.01
CA ASP A 425 -24.67 -17.69 6.20
C ASP A 425 -24.18 -16.44 6.95
N GLU A 426 -24.35 -16.41 8.27
CA GLU A 426 -23.87 -15.32 9.12
C GLU A 426 -22.34 -15.25 9.15
N GLN A 427 -21.65 -16.40 9.23
CA GLN A 427 -20.19 -16.47 9.18
C GLN A 427 -19.65 -16.03 7.81
N VAL A 428 -20.32 -16.44 6.73
CA VAL A 428 -19.97 -16.02 5.36
C VAL A 428 -20.16 -14.50 5.21
N LYS A 429 -21.30 -13.98 5.67
CA LYS A 429 -21.59 -12.55 5.64
C LYS A 429 -20.58 -11.74 6.47
N LEU A 430 -20.24 -12.18 7.67
CA LEU A 430 -19.26 -11.53 8.54
C LEU A 430 -17.90 -11.48 7.86
N ARG A 431 -17.42 -12.61 7.32
CA ARG A 431 -16.18 -12.69 6.53
C ARG A 431 -16.17 -11.68 5.39
N ASP A 432 -17.24 -11.64 4.59
CA ASP A 432 -17.33 -10.78 3.39
C ASP A 432 -17.47 -9.29 3.76
N ASP A 433 -18.13 -8.98 4.88
CA ASP A 433 -18.23 -7.62 5.42
C ASP A 433 -16.88 -7.06 5.86
N PHE A 434 -16.04 -7.91 6.48
CA PHE A 434 -14.70 -7.55 6.95
C PHE A 434 -13.63 -7.63 5.85
N TYR A 435 -13.94 -8.22 4.71
CA TYR A 435 -13.02 -8.27 3.57
C TYR A 435 -13.00 -6.93 2.82
N ILE A 436 -12.19 -5.99 3.30
CA ILE A 436 -12.09 -4.63 2.77
C ILE A 436 -10.65 -4.26 2.34
N PRO A 437 -9.91 -5.14 1.65
CA PRO A 437 -8.48 -4.89 1.36
C PRO A 437 -8.25 -3.68 0.47
N PHE A 438 -9.24 -3.29 -0.32
CA PHE A 438 -9.19 -2.16 -1.24
C PHE A 438 -9.89 -0.91 -0.69
N SER A 439 -10.15 -0.86 0.63
CA SER A 439 -10.96 0.15 1.29
C SER A 439 -12.38 0.23 0.71
N LYS A 440 -13.11 1.32 0.99
CA LYS A 440 -14.50 1.52 0.56
C LYS A 440 -14.75 2.96 0.10
N GLY A 441 -15.91 3.19 -0.52
CA GLY A 441 -16.41 4.51 -0.88
C GLY A 441 -15.67 5.20 -2.02
N SER A 442 -15.71 6.53 -2.02
CA SER A 442 -15.15 7.35 -3.10
C SER A 442 -13.63 7.21 -3.25
N SER A 443 -12.94 6.86 -2.16
CA SER A 443 -11.48 6.68 -2.14
C SER A 443 -11.05 5.20 -2.14
N ALA A 444 -11.94 4.25 -2.48
CA ALA A 444 -11.57 2.85 -2.68
C ALA A 444 -10.51 2.73 -3.79
N CYS A 445 -9.67 1.69 -3.70
CA CYS A 445 -8.63 1.47 -4.70
C CYS A 445 -9.20 1.46 -6.12
N ILE A 446 -8.60 2.23 -7.02
CA ILE A 446 -9.02 2.25 -8.42
C ILE A 446 -8.50 1.04 -9.20
N GLY A 447 -7.36 0.50 -8.78
CA GLY A 447 -6.65 -0.61 -9.45
C GLY A 447 -7.14 -2.01 -9.05
N ILE A 448 -8.30 -2.16 -8.39
CA ILE A 448 -8.78 -3.45 -7.88
C ILE A 448 -8.82 -4.55 -8.98
N HIS A 449 -9.38 -4.26 -10.14
CA HIS A 449 -9.47 -5.26 -11.23
C HIS A 449 -8.11 -5.53 -11.86
N PHE A 450 -7.25 -4.50 -11.94
CA PHE A 450 -5.88 -4.64 -12.42
C PHE A 450 -5.09 -5.59 -11.51
N ALA A 451 -5.11 -5.35 -10.20
CA ALA A 451 -4.40 -6.18 -9.23
C ALA A 451 -4.89 -7.65 -9.20
N TYR A 452 -6.20 -7.86 -9.26
CA TYR A 452 -6.73 -9.23 -9.34
C TYR A 452 -6.29 -9.94 -10.62
N PHE A 453 -6.38 -9.27 -11.77
CA PHE A 453 -5.99 -9.88 -13.04
C PHE A 453 -4.51 -10.22 -13.07
N GLU A 454 -3.68 -9.29 -12.62
CA GLU A 454 -2.23 -9.46 -12.52
C GLU A 454 -1.85 -10.63 -11.60
N LEU A 455 -2.46 -10.72 -10.42
CA LEU A 455 -2.24 -11.82 -9.48
C LEU A 455 -2.69 -13.18 -10.05
N PHE A 456 -3.87 -13.25 -10.67
CA PHE A 456 -4.36 -14.48 -11.29
C PHE A 456 -3.43 -14.95 -12.40
N LEU A 457 -3.08 -14.06 -13.31
CA LEU A 457 -2.27 -14.39 -14.48
C LEU A 457 -0.84 -14.76 -14.08
N SER A 458 -0.20 -13.96 -13.20
CA SER A 458 1.16 -14.22 -12.73
C SER A 458 1.26 -15.55 -11.99
N LEU A 459 0.32 -15.80 -11.06
CA LEU A 459 0.31 -17.06 -10.33
C LEU A 459 0.10 -18.26 -11.24
N SER A 460 -0.85 -18.17 -12.19
CA SER A 460 -1.11 -19.21 -13.19
C SER A 460 0.14 -19.52 -14.01
N LYS A 461 0.80 -18.50 -14.58
CA LYS A 461 1.98 -18.67 -15.44
C LYS A 461 3.20 -19.20 -14.67
N ILE A 462 3.43 -18.74 -13.44
CA ILE A 462 4.52 -19.24 -12.62
C ILE A 462 4.28 -20.72 -12.28
N LEU A 463 3.08 -21.11 -11.85
CA LEU A 463 2.75 -22.49 -11.52
C LEU A 463 2.66 -23.41 -12.75
N GLN A 464 2.41 -22.88 -13.93
CA GLN A 464 2.49 -23.65 -15.18
C GLN A 464 3.91 -24.14 -15.47
N ASN A 465 4.92 -23.34 -15.09
CA ASN A 465 6.31 -23.63 -15.41
C ASN A 465 7.06 -24.27 -14.22
N PHE A 466 6.70 -23.94 -12.98
CA PHE A 466 7.46 -24.34 -11.81
C PHE A 466 6.60 -24.93 -10.69
N GLN A 467 7.20 -25.88 -9.99
CA GLN A 467 6.85 -26.20 -8.61
C GLN A 467 7.67 -25.27 -7.70
N VAL A 468 6.98 -24.62 -6.76
CA VAL A 468 7.60 -23.72 -5.78
C VAL A 468 7.71 -24.43 -4.45
N THR A 469 8.92 -24.47 -3.88
CA THR A 469 9.20 -25.15 -2.60
C THR A 469 10.02 -24.26 -1.69
N LEU A 470 10.09 -24.61 -0.40
CA LEU A 470 10.98 -23.92 0.52
C LEU A 470 12.39 -24.51 0.47
N PRO A 471 13.44 -23.68 0.62
CA PRO A 471 14.79 -24.20 0.81
C PRO A 471 14.88 -24.96 2.15
N PRO A 472 15.58 -26.09 2.20
CA PRO A 472 15.82 -26.80 3.45
C PRO A 472 16.62 -25.90 4.41
N THR A 473 16.12 -25.75 5.63
CA THR A 473 16.82 -24.98 6.67
C THR A 473 17.05 -25.83 7.91
N PRO A 474 18.17 -25.62 8.67
CA PRO A 474 18.39 -26.30 9.92
C PRO A 474 17.30 -26.06 10.97
N ALA A 475 16.63 -24.90 10.90
CA ALA A 475 15.56 -24.52 11.81
C ALA A 475 14.24 -25.28 11.53
N TRP A 476 14.08 -25.82 10.31
CA TRP A 476 12.86 -26.54 9.91
C TRP A 476 13.21 -27.89 9.28
N PRO A 477 13.55 -28.89 10.11
CA PRO A 477 13.77 -30.24 9.61
C PRO A 477 12.49 -30.87 9.01
N VAL A 478 11.33 -30.35 9.43
CA VAL A 478 10.02 -30.63 8.82
C VAL A 478 9.35 -29.28 8.51
N ILE A 479 9.07 -29.03 7.23
CA ILE A 479 8.39 -27.81 6.76
C ILE A 479 6.96 -27.82 7.31
N PRO A 480 6.53 -26.81 8.09
CA PRO A 480 5.14 -26.69 8.52
C PRO A 480 4.22 -26.57 7.30
N ARG A 481 3.14 -27.34 7.26
CA ARG A 481 2.17 -27.28 6.14
C ARG A 481 1.41 -25.96 6.05
N GLU A 482 1.23 -25.28 7.18
CA GLU A 482 0.51 -23.99 7.21
C GLU A 482 1.51 -22.84 7.28
N ALA A 483 1.50 -21.97 6.28
CA ALA A 483 2.26 -20.75 6.28
C ALA A 483 1.68 -19.76 7.30
N ARG A 484 2.55 -19.25 8.18
CA ARG A 484 2.21 -18.20 9.14
C ARG A 484 2.75 -16.87 8.65
N LEU A 485 1.95 -15.81 8.74
CA LEU A 485 2.35 -14.47 8.32
C LEU A 485 3.71 -14.10 8.93
N PRO A 486 4.72 -13.74 8.12
CA PRO A 486 6.03 -13.35 8.60
C PRO A 486 5.98 -12.12 9.48
N GLU A 487 6.96 -11.98 10.38
CA GLU A 487 7.18 -10.73 11.11
C GLU A 487 7.51 -9.61 10.13
N ARG A 488 6.95 -8.43 10.42
CA ARG A 488 7.02 -7.30 9.50
C ARG A 488 6.92 -5.97 10.22
N LEU A 489 7.35 -4.92 9.55
CA LEU A 489 7.10 -3.53 9.89
C LEU A 489 6.04 -2.95 8.95
N GLU A 490 5.25 -2.01 9.44
CA GLU A 490 4.11 -1.46 8.72
C GLU A 490 4.22 0.08 8.62
N TRP A 491 4.55 0.54 7.42
CA TRP A 491 4.51 1.96 7.05
C TRP A 491 3.34 2.19 6.09
N VAL A 492 3.60 2.71 4.89
CA VAL A 492 2.61 2.77 3.81
C VAL A 492 2.32 1.36 3.30
N ALA A 493 3.37 0.58 3.11
CA ALA A 493 3.30 -0.85 2.83
C ALA A 493 3.81 -1.68 4.02
N ALA A 494 3.34 -2.91 4.12
CA ALA A 494 3.87 -3.91 5.04
C ALA A 494 5.15 -4.51 4.45
N VAL A 495 6.24 -4.49 5.23
CA VAL A 495 7.57 -4.95 4.80
C VAL A 495 8.04 -6.08 5.73
N PRO A 496 8.22 -7.31 5.25
CA PRO A 496 8.78 -8.40 6.05
C PRO A 496 10.14 -8.03 6.63
N THR A 497 10.41 -8.47 7.86
CA THR A 497 11.72 -8.29 8.52
C THR A 497 12.69 -9.44 8.24
N VAL A 498 12.22 -10.47 7.54
CA VAL A 498 12.97 -11.65 7.14
C VAL A 498 12.82 -11.87 5.63
N ASP A 499 13.85 -12.44 5.00
CA ASP A 499 13.80 -12.81 3.60
C ASP A 499 12.84 -13.98 3.38
N LEU A 500 11.94 -13.85 2.41
CA LEU A 500 11.04 -14.91 1.98
C LEU A 500 11.69 -15.67 0.84
N ASN A 501 12.48 -16.68 1.17
CA ASN A 501 13.20 -17.49 0.18
C ASN A 501 12.37 -18.68 -0.31
N VAL A 502 12.37 -18.90 -1.62
CA VAL A 502 11.76 -20.06 -2.27
C VAL A 502 12.71 -20.66 -3.31
N LEU A 503 12.47 -21.92 -3.67
CA LEU A 503 13.13 -22.63 -4.76
C LEU A 503 12.11 -22.89 -5.87
N TYR A 504 12.56 -22.80 -7.12
CA TYR A 504 11.77 -23.14 -8.30
C TYR A 504 12.33 -24.40 -8.96
N PHE A 505 11.47 -25.37 -9.20
CA PHE A 505 11.77 -26.60 -9.93
C PHE A 505 10.88 -26.69 -11.16
N PRO A 506 11.43 -26.98 -12.36
CA PRO A 506 10.60 -27.10 -13.57
C PRO A 506 9.54 -28.17 -13.41
N ARG A 507 8.29 -27.85 -13.75
CA ARG A 507 7.26 -28.87 -13.92
C ARG A 507 7.41 -29.48 -15.31
N GLY A 508 7.60 -30.77 -15.40
CA GLY A 508 7.66 -31.51 -16.67
C GLY A 508 6.32 -31.60 -17.38
N LEU A 509 5.49 -30.55 -17.30
CA LEU A 509 4.20 -30.47 -17.99
C LEU A 509 4.45 -30.34 -19.49
N LYS A 510 3.86 -31.22 -20.29
CA LYS A 510 3.84 -31.07 -21.76
C LYS A 510 3.19 -29.74 -22.07
N ARG A 511 3.95 -28.90 -22.78
CA ARG A 511 3.47 -27.61 -23.33
C ARG A 511 2.38 -27.83 -24.37
#